data_53ee081198534ee8839ee76f914c518b
#
_entry.id   53ee081198534ee8839ee76f914c518b
#
_cell.length_a   1.000
_cell.length_b   1.000
_cell.length_c   1.000
_cell.angle_alpha   90.00
_cell.angle_beta   90.00
_cell.angle_gamma   90.00
#
_symmetry.space_group_name_H-M   'P 1'
#
loop_
_entity.id
_entity.type
_entity.pdbx_description
1 polymer ?
#
loop_
_entity_poly.entity_id
_entity_poly.type
_entity_poly.pdbx_seq_one_letter_code
_entity_poly.pdbx_strand_id
1 'polypeptide(L)' 'MFGVTQKQVERLRQEYPKGTRLKLISMEDPQGVPEGTVGEVELVDDIGQIHVRWETGSGLALIPGVDGFRRI' A
#
# COMPACT_ATOMS: atom_id res chain seq x y z
N MET A 1 -5.77 18.36 4.04
CA MET A 1 -4.84 18.25 2.96
C MET A 1 -3.87 17.10 3.15
N PHE A 2 -3.69 16.37 2.15
CA PHE A 2 -2.83 15.19 2.22
C PHE A 2 -1.41 15.54 1.86
N GLY A 3 -0.77 16.34 2.67
CA GLY A 3 0.61 16.60 2.41
C GLY A 3 1.46 15.52 3.02
N VAL A 4 1.95 14.57 2.25
CA VAL A 4 3.08 13.80 2.71
C VAL A 4 4.33 14.59 2.41
N THR A 5 5.22 14.66 3.37
CA THR A 5 6.52 15.26 3.14
C THR A 5 7.40 14.27 2.40
N GLN A 6 8.41 14.79 1.72
CA GLN A 6 9.37 13.93 1.04
C GLN A 6 10.06 12.97 2.02
N LYS A 7 10.27 13.42 3.25
CA LYS A 7 10.85 12.60 4.30
C LYS A 7 9.97 11.39 4.64
N GLN A 8 8.65 11.61 4.67
CA GLN A 8 7.70 10.53 4.92
C GLN A 8 7.69 9.53 3.76
N VAL A 9 7.77 10.02 2.52
CA VAL A 9 7.84 9.16 1.35
C VAL A 9 9.10 8.30 1.39
N GLU A 10 10.24 8.90 1.71
CA GLU A 10 11.49 8.16 1.83
C GLU A 10 11.43 7.09 2.90
N ARG A 11 10.79 7.39 4.03
CA ARG A 11 10.60 6.41 5.10
C ARG A 11 9.73 5.25 4.63
N LEU A 12 8.65 5.55 3.92
CA LEU A 12 7.78 4.51 3.36
C LEU A 12 8.55 3.62 2.37
N ARG A 13 9.39 4.21 1.55
CA ARG A 13 10.21 3.44 0.61
C ARG A 13 11.19 2.52 1.32
N GLN A 14 11.68 2.93 2.48
CA GLN A 14 12.58 2.09 3.28
C GLN A 14 11.83 0.97 4.00
N GLU A 15 10.62 1.26 4.46
CA GLU A 15 9.80 0.27 5.17
C GLU A 15 9.13 -0.73 4.23
N TYR A 16 8.80 -0.28 3.01
CA TYR A 16 8.07 -1.08 2.04
C TYR A 16 8.80 -1.10 0.70
N PRO A 17 10.02 -1.67 0.66
CA PRO A 17 10.73 -1.80 -0.61
C PRO A 17 10.01 -2.79 -1.53
N LYS A 18 10.33 -2.70 -2.81
CA LYS A 18 9.80 -3.63 -3.81
C LYS A 18 10.02 -5.07 -3.35
N GLY A 19 8.97 -5.87 -3.48
CA GLY A 19 9.01 -7.26 -3.05
C GLY A 19 8.48 -7.51 -1.65
N THR A 20 8.22 -6.46 -0.87
CA THR A 20 7.62 -6.60 0.46
C THR A 20 6.23 -7.20 0.33
N ARG A 21 5.94 -8.22 1.12
CA ARG A 21 4.62 -8.84 1.10
C ARG A 21 3.74 -8.22 2.17
N LEU A 22 2.51 -7.93 1.77
CA LEU A 22 1.52 -7.28 2.63
C LEU A 22 0.23 -8.08 2.63
N LYS A 23 -0.49 -7.95 3.74
CA LYS A 23 -1.84 -8.48 3.86
C LYS A 23 -2.79 -7.32 4.12
N LEU A 24 -3.86 -7.24 3.34
CA LEU A 24 -4.86 -6.20 3.51
C LEU A 24 -5.71 -6.47 4.75
N ILE A 25 -5.84 -5.47 5.61
CA ILE A 25 -6.70 -5.53 6.80
C ILE A 25 -8.02 -4.84 6.51
N SER A 26 -7.99 -3.64 5.95
CA SER A 26 -9.21 -2.92 5.60
C SER A 26 -8.98 -1.92 4.49
N MET A 27 -9.98 -1.76 3.65
CA MET A 27 -9.98 -0.78 2.57
C MET A 27 -11.41 -0.30 2.37
N GLU A 28 -11.61 1.01 2.36
CA GLU A 28 -12.96 1.59 2.25
C GLU A 28 -13.48 1.66 0.82
N ASP A 29 -12.67 1.36 -0.17
CA ASP A 29 -13.08 1.42 -1.56
C ASP A 29 -14.04 0.26 -1.86
N PRO A 30 -15.27 0.54 -2.37
CA PRO A 30 -16.21 -0.52 -2.73
C PRO A 30 -15.68 -1.45 -3.82
N GLN A 31 -14.73 -0.98 -4.62
CA GLN A 31 -14.07 -1.79 -5.64
C GLN A 31 -12.69 -2.27 -5.19
N GLY A 32 -12.42 -2.17 -3.91
CA GLY A 32 -11.16 -2.59 -3.34
C GLY A 32 -11.01 -4.10 -3.31
N VAL A 33 -9.82 -4.54 -2.93
CA VAL A 33 -9.56 -5.97 -2.75
C VAL A 33 -10.18 -6.44 -1.42
N PRO A 34 -10.57 -7.71 -1.34
CA PRO A 34 -11.13 -8.25 -0.10
C PRO A 34 -10.12 -8.24 1.05
N GLU A 35 -10.62 -8.10 2.27
CA GLU A 35 -9.80 -8.23 3.46
C GLU A 35 -9.08 -9.58 3.46
N GLY A 36 -7.86 -9.59 3.93
CA GLY A 36 -7.03 -10.80 3.98
C GLY A 36 -6.28 -11.09 2.68
N THR A 37 -6.52 -10.31 1.63
CA THR A 37 -5.79 -10.51 0.38
C THR A 37 -4.32 -10.17 0.57
N VAL A 38 -3.46 -11.00 0.02
CA VAL A 38 -2.01 -10.79 0.06
C VAL A 38 -1.58 -10.13 -1.25
N GLY A 39 -0.59 -9.26 -1.13
CA GLY A 39 0.01 -8.62 -2.28
C GLY A 39 1.48 -8.37 -2.08
N GLU A 40 2.12 -7.89 -3.12
CA GLU A 40 3.55 -7.60 -3.13
C GLU A 40 3.77 -6.16 -3.57
N VAL A 41 4.56 -5.43 -2.80
CA VAL A 41 4.84 -4.02 -3.10
C VAL A 41 5.63 -3.92 -4.39
N GLU A 42 5.17 -3.05 -5.28
CA GLU A 42 5.89 -2.71 -6.50
C GLU A 42 6.74 -1.45 -6.32
N LEU A 43 6.14 -0.41 -5.75
CA LEU A 43 6.83 0.84 -5.47
C LEU A 43 5.99 1.72 -4.55
N VAL A 44 6.62 2.74 -3.98
CA VAL A 44 5.94 3.84 -3.30
C VAL A 44 6.11 5.07 -4.17
N ASP A 45 5.01 5.73 -4.53
CA ASP A 45 5.07 6.89 -5.42
C ASP A 45 5.41 8.18 -4.65
N ASP A 46 5.51 9.28 -5.37
CA ASP A 46 5.97 10.56 -4.81
C ASP A 46 4.96 11.19 -3.86
N ILE A 47 3.71 10.74 -3.87
CA ILE A 47 2.69 11.23 -2.96
C ILE A 47 2.43 10.24 -1.81
N GLY A 48 3.25 9.22 -1.67
CA GLY A 48 3.20 8.30 -0.55
C GLY A 48 2.20 7.18 -0.67
N GLN A 49 1.69 6.92 -1.87
CA GLN A 49 0.84 5.75 -2.09
C GLN A 49 1.68 4.53 -2.37
N ILE A 50 1.31 3.41 -1.77
CA ILE A 50 2.02 2.14 -1.93
C ILE A 50 1.36 1.33 -3.02
N HIS A 51 2.03 1.17 -4.14
CA HIS A 51 1.52 0.39 -5.27
C HIS A 51 1.79 -1.08 -5.01
N VAL A 52 0.72 -1.86 -5.01
CA VAL A 52 0.76 -3.28 -4.65
C VAL A 52 0.17 -4.10 -5.78
N ARG A 53 0.82 -5.20 -6.09
CA ARG A 53 0.26 -6.21 -6.97
C ARG A 53 -0.41 -7.27 -6.11
N TRP A 54 -1.73 -7.25 -6.11
CA TRP A 54 -2.53 -8.15 -5.29
C TRP A 54 -2.73 -9.50 -5.96
N GLU A 55 -2.86 -10.55 -5.17
CA GLU A 55 -3.11 -11.89 -5.68
C GLU A 55 -4.37 -12.01 -6.52
N THR A 56 -5.32 -11.12 -6.31
CA THR A 56 -6.55 -11.04 -7.11
C THR A 56 -6.32 -10.52 -8.53
N GLY A 57 -5.13 -10.02 -8.82
CA GLY A 57 -4.81 -9.37 -10.09
C GLY A 57 -5.04 -7.86 -10.08
N SER A 58 -5.57 -7.33 -8.99
CA SER A 58 -5.76 -5.88 -8.85
C SER A 58 -4.41 -5.20 -8.64
N GLY A 59 -4.28 -3.97 -9.17
CA GLY A 59 -3.13 -3.11 -8.92
C GLY A 59 -3.46 -1.91 -8.03
N LEU A 60 -4.48 -2.01 -7.21
CA LEU A 60 -4.95 -0.90 -6.39
C LEU A 60 -3.89 -0.48 -5.38
N ALA A 61 -3.59 0.82 -5.31
CA ALA A 61 -2.60 1.34 -4.37
C ALA A 61 -3.20 1.52 -2.97
N LEU A 62 -2.35 1.37 -1.96
CA LEU A 62 -2.71 1.63 -0.57
C LEU A 62 -2.39 3.07 -0.20
N ILE A 63 -3.26 3.67 0.61
CA ILE A 63 -3.05 5.00 1.15
C ILE A 63 -2.76 4.85 2.65
N PRO A 64 -1.50 5.03 3.07
CA PRO A 64 -1.15 4.94 4.50
C PRO A 64 -1.97 5.91 5.34
N GLY A 65 -2.47 5.43 6.47
CA GLY A 65 -3.34 6.22 7.34
C GLY A 65 -4.81 6.15 6.98
N VAL A 66 -5.15 5.67 5.79
CA VAL A 66 -6.55 5.46 5.34
C VAL A 66 -6.85 3.97 5.25
N ASP A 67 -5.99 3.24 4.55
CA ASP A 67 -6.16 1.79 4.41
C ASP A 67 -5.37 1.06 5.48
N GLY A 68 -5.92 -0.05 5.97
CA GLY A 68 -5.26 -0.90 6.95
C GLY A 68 -4.54 -2.07 6.28
N PHE A 69 -3.28 -2.27 6.61
CA PHE A 69 -2.48 -3.35 6.06
C PHE A 69 -1.32 -3.66 6.99
N ARG A 70 -0.71 -4.82 6.80
CA ARG A 70 0.50 -5.18 7.55
C ARG A 70 1.44 -6.00 6.69
N ARG A 71 2.72 -5.97 7.05
CA ARG A 71 3.72 -6.86 6.44
C ARG A 71 3.56 -8.28 6.97
N ILE A 72 3.81 -9.21 6.11
CA ILE A 72 3.79 -10.61 6.47
C ILE A 72 5.09 -11.31 6.12
#